data_78a8ae116b3ce91ac7cbea356c4077f6
#
_entry.id   78a8ae116b3ce91ac7cbea356c4077f6
#
_cell.length_a   1.000
_cell.length_b   1.000
_cell.length_c   1.000
_cell.angle_alpha   90.00
_cell.angle_beta   90.00
_cell.angle_gamma   90.00
#
_symmetry.space_group_name_H-M   'P 1'
#
loop_
_entity.id
_entity.type
_entity.pdbx_description
1 polymer ?
#
loop_
_entity_poly.entity_id
_entity_poly.type
_entity_poly.pdbx_seq_one_letter_code
_entity_poly.pdbx_strand_id
1 'polypeptide(L)' 'MAITIDSKIGEILADEKAKAIVDKHLPGTSTNPQISMASGMTFKMVAPLSGGKITPEILKAIEEDFNNM' A
#
# COMPACT_ATOMS: atom_id res chain seq x y z
N MET A 1 -0.17 14.46 -8.52
CA MET A 1 0.72 13.33 -8.78
C MET A 1 -0.03 12.04 -8.54
N ALA A 2 0.19 11.07 -9.41
CA ALA A 2 -0.48 9.78 -9.27
C ALA A 2 0.22 8.93 -8.19
N ILE A 3 -0.58 8.34 -7.31
CA ILE A 3 -0.10 7.35 -6.36
C ILE A 3 -0.08 6.00 -7.07
N THR A 4 1.00 5.27 -6.93
CA THR A 4 1.15 3.94 -7.52
C THR A 4 1.74 2.97 -6.49
N ILE A 5 1.84 1.69 -6.85
CA ILE A 5 2.50 0.72 -5.97
C ILE A 5 4.01 0.97 -5.87
N ASP A 6 4.56 1.78 -6.77
CA ASP A 6 5.95 2.19 -6.71
C ASP A 6 6.16 3.42 -5.81
N SER A 7 5.08 4.02 -5.32
CA SER A 7 5.16 5.12 -4.37
C SER A 7 5.57 4.57 -3.00
N LYS A 8 6.26 5.39 -2.22
CA LYS A 8 6.66 4.99 -0.87
C LYS A 8 5.43 4.82 0.01
N ILE A 9 5.51 3.89 0.94
CA ILE A 9 4.42 3.62 1.90
C ILE A 9 4.01 4.91 2.62
N GLY A 10 4.98 5.73 3.04
CA GLY A 10 4.69 6.99 3.71
C GLY A 10 3.87 7.95 2.86
N GLU A 11 4.14 8.00 1.56
CA GLU A 11 3.39 8.84 0.63
C GLU A 11 1.97 8.29 0.43
N ILE A 12 1.83 6.97 0.33
CA ILE A 12 0.53 6.33 0.17
C ILE A 12 -0.34 6.59 1.40
N LEU A 13 0.21 6.43 2.59
CA LEU A 13 -0.54 6.65 3.83
C LEU A 13 -0.81 8.11 4.12
N ALA A 14 -0.06 9.02 3.50
CA ALA A 14 -0.30 10.45 3.64
C ALA A 14 -1.48 10.93 2.78
N ASP A 15 -1.85 10.17 1.76
CA ASP A 15 -2.99 10.47 0.91
C ASP A 15 -4.21 9.71 1.44
N GLU A 16 -5.28 10.45 1.79
CA GLU A 16 -6.47 9.85 2.38
C GLU A 16 -7.13 8.82 1.47
N LYS A 17 -7.18 9.10 0.18
CA LYS A 17 -7.80 8.18 -0.77
C LYS A 17 -6.96 6.92 -0.95
N ALA A 18 -5.65 7.07 -1.07
CA ALA A 18 -4.75 5.93 -1.19
C ALA A 18 -4.75 5.09 0.08
N LYS A 19 -4.76 5.75 1.24
CA LYS A 19 -4.86 5.06 2.52
C LYS A 19 -6.14 4.24 2.62
N ALA A 20 -7.26 4.83 2.20
CA ALA A 20 -8.55 4.13 2.22
C ALA A 20 -8.54 2.91 1.30
N ILE A 21 -7.90 3.04 0.14
CA ILE A 21 -7.78 1.92 -0.81
C ILE A 21 -6.97 0.79 -0.19
N VAL A 22 -5.85 1.11 0.43
CA VAL A 22 -5.00 0.11 1.08
C VAL A 22 -5.76 -0.58 2.22
N ASP A 23 -6.46 0.19 3.06
CA ASP A 23 -7.25 -0.37 4.15
C ASP A 23 -8.41 -1.25 3.65
N LYS A 24 -8.97 -0.93 2.49
CA LYS A 24 -10.05 -1.71 1.89
C LYS A 24 -9.56 -3.11 1.51
N HIS A 25 -8.40 -3.20 0.90
CA HIS A 25 -7.83 -4.48 0.46
C HIS A 25 -7.07 -5.20 1.57
N LEU A 26 -6.47 -4.44 2.48
CA LEU A 26 -5.63 -4.96 3.55
C LEU A 26 -6.03 -4.29 4.87
N PRO A 27 -7.14 -4.74 5.49
CA PRO A 27 -7.61 -4.10 6.73
C PRO A 27 -6.54 -4.07 7.81
N GLY A 28 -6.40 -2.93 8.47
CA GLY A 28 -5.46 -2.75 9.56
C GLY A 28 -4.04 -2.39 9.12
N THR A 29 -3.78 -2.29 7.83
CA THR A 29 -2.44 -1.98 7.32
C THR A 29 -1.98 -0.59 7.79
N SER A 30 -2.86 0.40 7.72
CA SER A 30 -2.50 1.76 8.09
C SER A 30 -2.17 1.93 9.57
N THR A 31 -2.64 1.00 10.41
CA THR A 31 -2.37 1.03 11.85
C THR A 31 -1.27 0.06 12.27
N ASN A 32 -0.74 -0.71 11.31
CA ASN A 32 0.31 -1.68 11.60
C ASN A 32 1.65 -0.95 11.79
N PRO A 33 2.30 -1.09 12.96
CA PRO A 33 3.57 -0.41 13.20
C PRO A 33 4.70 -0.86 12.27
N GLN A 34 4.65 -2.09 11.75
CA GLN A 34 5.64 -2.56 10.79
C GLN A 34 5.53 -1.79 9.48
N ILE A 35 4.33 -1.43 9.07
CA ILE A 35 4.11 -0.63 7.87
C ILE A 35 4.64 0.78 8.07
N SER A 36 4.43 1.36 9.23
CA SER A 36 4.98 2.68 9.56
C SER A 36 6.51 2.67 9.52
N MET A 37 7.14 1.62 10.00
CA MET A 37 8.60 1.47 9.96
C MET A 37 9.11 1.32 8.53
N ALA A 38 8.30 0.80 7.64
CA ALA A 38 8.65 0.60 6.24
C ALA A 38 8.24 1.79 5.35
N SER A 39 7.92 2.93 5.96
CA SER A 39 7.41 4.09 5.20
C SER A 39 8.36 4.62 4.15
N GLY A 40 9.66 4.37 4.29
CA GLY A 40 10.66 4.75 3.29
C GLY A 40 10.78 3.77 2.12
N MET A 41 10.09 2.64 2.19
CA MET A 41 10.11 1.62 1.14
C MET A 41 8.88 1.77 0.24
N THR A 42 8.99 1.32 -1.01
CA THR A 42 7.84 1.29 -1.90
C THR A 42 6.92 0.15 -1.52
N PHE A 43 5.64 0.28 -1.86
CA PHE A 43 4.66 -0.75 -1.59
C PHE A 43 5.05 -2.07 -2.26
N LYS A 44 5.56 -1.97 -3.48
CA LYS A 44 6.02 -3.13 -4.24
C LYS A 44 7.15 -3.87 -3.53
N MET A 45 8.05 -3.14 -2.89
CA MET A 45 9.17 -3.74 -2.15
C MET A 45 8.71 -4.40 -0.86
N VAL A 46 7.67 -3.86 -0.23
CA VAL A 46 7.15 -4.40 1.02
C VAL A 46 6.33 -5.68 0.80
N ALA A 47 5.71 -5.82 -0.37
CA ALA A 47 4.84 -6.95 -0.66
C ALA A 47 5.50 -8.30 -0.36
N PRO A 48 6.71 -8.60 -0.86
CA PRO A 48 7.34 -9.90 -0.56
C PRO A 48 7.78 -10.03 0.90
N LEU A 49 7.91 -8.91 1.62
CA LEU A 49 8.33 -8.92 3.01
C LEU A 49 7.16 -9.07 3.98
N SER A 50 5.94 -9.10 3.46
CA SER A 50 4.73 -9.14 4.28
C SER A 50 4.36 -10.54 4.78
N GLY A 51 5.15 -11.54 4.43
CA GLY A 51 4.86 -12.92 4.82
C GLY A 51 3.65 -13.51 4.12
N GLY A 52 3.37 -13.04 2.91
CA GLY A 52 2.26 -13.54 2.11
C GLY A 52 0.94 -12.80 2.31
N LYS A 53 0.92 -11.77 3.16
CA LYS A 53 -0.29 -10.97 3.37
C LYS A 53 -0.62 -10.11 2.15
N ILE A 54 0.41 -9.64 1.46
CA ILE A 54 0.25 -8.85 0.24
C ILE A 54 0.62 -9.76 -0.93
N THR A 55 -0.40 -10.35 -1.55
CA THR A 55 -0.20 -11.23 -2.71
C THR A 55 -0.09 -10.38 -3.98
N PRO A 56 0.49 -10.92 -5.06
CA PRO A 56 0.50 -10.20 -6.34
C PRO A 56 -0.89 -9.80 -6.82
N GLU A 57 -1.91 -10.61 -6.53
CA GLU A 57 -3.28 -10.30 -6.90
C GLU A 57 -3.81 -9.09 -6.14
N ILE A 58 -3.56 -9.03 -4.84
CA ILE A 58 -3.96 -7.89 -4.02
C ILE A 58 -3.22 -6.64 -4.47
N LEU A 59 -1.92 -6.77 -4.73
CA LEU A 59 -1.10 -5.66 -5.19
C LEU A 59 -1.64 -5.08 -6.50
N LYS A 60 -2.02 -5.95 -7.43
CA LYS A 60 -2.59 -5.54 -8.70
C LYS A 60 -3.95 -4.85 -8.52
N ALA A 61 -4.79 -5.38 -7.64
CA ALA A 61 -6.08 -4.77 -7.35
C ALA A 61 -5.92 -3.37 -6.75
N ILE A 62 -4.97 -3.20 -5.86
CA ILE A 62 -4.65 -1.90 -5.28
C ILE A 62 -4.15 -0.94 -6.36
N GLU A 63 -3.29 -1.42 -7.25
CA GLU A 63 -2.77 -0.62 -8.34
C GLU A 63 -3.90 -0.12 -9.25
N GLU A 64 -4.85 -0.99 -9.58
CA GLU A 64 -5.99 -0.61 -10.39
C GLU A 64 -6.83 0.46 -9.70
N ASP A 65 -7.07 0.32 -8.41
CA ASP A 65 -7.81 1.32 -7.65
C ASP A 65 -7.06 2.65 -7.60
N PHE A 66 -5.74 2.62 -7.46
CA PHE A 66 -4.93 3.84 -7.51
C PHE A 66 -5.07 4.53 -8.87
N ASN A 67 -5.12 3.78 -9.95
CA ASN A 67 -5.27 4.34 -11.28
C ASN A 67 -6.65 4.96 -11.50
N ASN A 68 -7.63 4.56 -10.71
CA ASN A 68 -8.99 5.06 -10.80
C ASN A 68 -9.31 6.17 -9.79
N MET A 69 -8.32 6.62 -9.05
CA MET A 69 -8.50 7.72 -8.10
C MET A 69 -8.78 9.04 -8.79
#